data_8b570d5a455eaea3d60ed90c651e03d0
#
_entry.id   8b570d5a455eaea3d60ed90c651e03d0
#
_cell.length_a   1.000
_cell.length_b   1.000
_cell.length_c   1.000
_cell.angle_alpha   90.00
_cell.angle_beta   90.00
_cell.angle_gamma   90.00
#
_symmetry.space_group_name_H-M   'P 1'
#
loop_
_entity.id
_entity.type
_entity.pdbx_description
1 polymer ?
#
loop_
_entity_poly.entity_id
_entity_poly.type
_entity_poly.pdbx_seq_one_letter_code
_entity_poly.pdbx_strand_id
1 'polypeptide(L)'
;GLGFCVLIKSDGTALYATRDLSLAQRKFEEFGIDRSLYVVDSAQTLHFQQVFKCLELMGYEQASKCQHLPYAQVVLTDGKMSSRKGNSILFSQLEARLLEKINRDFLDKYVDEWPAQEVAEAAHCIAMATMRYGMLNQLHGSKIVFELDEWSAQTGNTGPYLLYAYART
;
A
#
# COMPACT_ATOMS: atom_id res chain seq x y z
N GLY A 1 -28.91 -1.32 -4.71
CA GLY A 1 -28.41 -1.37 -6.10
C GLY A 1 -27.12 -0.59 -6.26
N LEU A 2 -26.34 -0.89 -7.30
CA LEU A 2 -25.02 -0.24 -7.55
C LEU A 2 -25.13 1.11 -8.28
N GLY A 3 -26.35 1.63 -8.50
CA GLY A 3 -26.58 2.87 -9.23
C GLY A 3 -26.28 2.74 -10.73
N PHE A 4 -25.95 3.85 -11.38
CA PHE A 4 -25.63 3.90 -12.80
C PHE A 4 -24.11 3.82 -13.01
N CYS A 5 -23.68 2.99 -13.97
CA CYS A 5 -22.32 2.95 -14.46
C CYS A 5 -22.26 3.55 -15.87
N VAL A 6 -21.73 4.76 -15.98
CA VAL A 6 -21.59 5.41 -17.29
C VAL A 6 -20.32 4.89 -17.94
N LEU A 7 -20.46 4.25 -19.10
CA LEU A 7 -19.34 3.69 -19.86
C LEU A 7 -18.83 4.68 -20.93
N ILE A 8 -19.75 5.32 -21.63
CA ILE A 8 -19.45 6.27 -22.71
C ILE A 8 -20.23 7.55 -22.45
N LYS A 9 -19.56 8.69 -22.60
CA LYS A 9 -20.19 10.01 -22.53
C LYS A 9 -21.02 10.32 -23.79
N SER A 10 -21.83 11.37 -23.71
CA SER A 10 -22.61 11.85 -24.84
C SER A 10 -21.77 12.27 -26.05
N ASP A 11 -20.51 12.65 -25.84
CA ASP A 11 -19.55 13.00 -26.89
C ASP A 11 -18.82 11.79 -27.50
N GLY A 12 -19.17 10.56 -27.11
CA GLY A 12 -18.53 9.31 -27.53
C GLY A 12 -17.24 8.95 -26.79
N THR A 13 -16.80 9.77 -25.84
CA THR A 13 -15.57 9.48 -25.08
C THR A 13 -15.79 8.38 -24.06
N ALA A 14 -14.92 7.37 -24.04
CA ALA A 14 -14.94 6.30 -23.04
C ALA A 14 -14.49 6.80 -21.67
N LEU A 15 -15.19 6.39 -20.63
CA LEU A 15 -14.81 6.62 -19.23
C LEU A 15 -13.88 5.52 -18.70
N TYR A 16 -13.35 5.72 -17.48
CA TYR A 16 -12.44 4.77 -16.83
C TYR A 16 -13.03 3.35 -16.75
N ALA A 17 -14.31 3.22 -16.41
CA ALA A 17 -14.97 1.92 -16.33
C ALA A 17 -14.87 1.12 -17.64
N THR A 18 -15.02 1.76 -18.80
CA THR A 18 -14.87 1.09 -20.10
C THR A 18 -13.48 0.54 -20.32
N ARG A 19 -12.45 1.29 -19.90
CA ARG A 19 -11.05 0.84 -19.99
C ARG A 19 -10.79 -0.32 -19.05
N ASP A 20 -11.37 -0.29 -17.85
CA ASP A 20 -11.22 -1.37 -16.85
C ASP A 20 -11.91 -2.66 -17.31
N LEU A 21 -13.05 -2.57 -18.02
CA LEU A 21 -13.70 -3.73 -18.64
C LEU A 21 -12.77 -4.39 -19.67
N SER A 22 -12.24 -3.60 -20.61
CA SER A 22 -11.31 -4.10 -21.62
C SER A 22 -10.02 -4.67 -20.99
N LEU A 23 -9.48 -3.99 -19.96
CA LEU A 23 -8.30 -4.45 -19.27
C LEU A 23 -8.55 -5.78 -18.52
N ALA A 24 -9.72 -5.95 -17.93
CA ALA A 24 -10.08 -7.20 -17.27
C ALA A 24 -10.07 -8.38 -18.25
N GLN A 25 -10.69 -8.22 -19.43
CA GLN A 25 -10.71 -9.26 -20.47
C GLN A 25 -9.29 -9.59 -20.95
N ARG A 26 -8.52 -8.57 -21.33
CA ARG A 26 -7.14 -8.75 -21.81
C ARG A 26 -6.24 -9.49 -20.80
N LYS A 27 -6.39 -9.25 -19.50
CA LYS A 27 -5.59 -9.96 -18.48
C LYS A 27 -5.79 -11.48 -18.53
N PHE A 28 -7.02 -11.94 -18.69
CA PHE A 28 -7.30 -13.37 -18.80
C PHE A 28 -6.86 -13.94 -20.16
N GLU A 29 -7.09 -13.20 -21.26
CA GLU A 29 -6.78 -13.65 -22.61
C GLU A 29 -5.26 -13.66 -22.90
N GLU A 30 -4.54 -12.60 -22.50
CA GLU A 30 -3.12 -12.46 -22.81
C GLU A 30 -2.21 -13.20 -21.84
N PHE A 31 -2.58 -13.27 -20.55
CA PHE A 31 -1.72 -13.85 -19.51
C PHE A 31 -2.20 -15.21 -18.98
N GLY A 32 -3.36 -15.70 -19.39
CA GLY A 32 -3.90 -16.99 -18.97
C GLY A 32 -4.05 -17.13 -17.45
N ILE A 33 -4.40 -16.03 -16.75
CA ILE A 33 -4.48 -15.99 -15.29
C ILE A 33 -5.74 -16.69 -14.77
N ASP A 34 -5.63 -17.32 -13.58
CA ASP A 34 -6.76 -17.94 -12.90
C ASP A 34 -7.65 -16.93 -12.17
N ARG A 35 -7.05 -15.85 -11.65
CA ARG A 35 -7.74 -14.80 -10.88
C ARG A 35 -7.10 -13.44 -11.12
N SER A 36 -7.91 -12.39 -11.13
CA SER A 36 -7.44 -11.01 -11.20
C SER A 36 -7.74 -10.27 -9.89
N LEU A 37 -6.69 -9.92 -9.14
CA LEU A 37 -6.80 -9.18 -7.89
C LEU A 37 -6.50 -7.69 -8.13
N TYR A 38 -7.43 -6.83 -7.73
CA TYR A 38 -7.33 -5.39 -7.84
C TYR A 38 -7.04 -4.81 -6.46
N VAL A 39 -5.77 -4.56 -6.16
CA VAL A 39 -5.31 -3.96 -4.89
C VAL A 39 -5.39 -2.45 -5.02
N VAL A 40 -6.52 -1.88 -4.61
CA VAL A 40 -6.83 -0.46 -4.81
C VAL A 40 -7.52 0.11 -3.57
N ASP A 41 -7.37 1.43 -3.37
CA ASP A 41 -7.99 2.16 -2.26
C ASP A 41 -9.50 1.88 -2.12
N SER A 42 -9.96 1.76 -0.89
CA SER A 42 -11.35 1.50 -0.53
C SER A 42 -12.34 2.54 -1.07
N ALA A 43 -11.91 3.76 -1.36
CA ALA A 43 -12.74 4.77 -2.01
C ALA A 43 -13.20 4.37 -3.42
N GLN A 44 -12.54 3.39 -4.05
CA GLN A 44 -12.91 2.87 -5.37
C GLN A 44 -13.77 1.58 -5.30
N THR A 45 -14.22 1.19 -4.12
CA THR A 45 -15.01 -0.06 -3.94
C THR A 45 -16.25 -0.07 -4.84
N LEU A 46 -17.03 1.02 -4.86
CA LEU A 46 -18.22 1.10 -5.71
C LEU A 46 -17.87 0.98 -7.20
N HIS A 47 -16.78 1.62 -7.64
CA HIS A 47 -16.31 1.54 -9.02
C HIS A 47 -16.03 0.10 -9.44
N PHE A 48 -15.28 -0.66 -8.65
CA PHE A 48 -14.98 -2.07 -8.97
C PHE A 48 -16.21 -2.98 -8.88
N GLN A 49 -17.11 -2.73 -7.92
CA GLN A 49 -18.39 -3.44 -7.88
C GLN A 49 -19.20 -3.21 -9.16
N GLN A 50 -19.23 -1.98 -9.68
CA GLN A 50 -19.89 -1.65 -10.94
C GLN A 50 -19.20 -2.31 -12.13
N VAL A 51 -17.87 -2.24 -12.23
CA VAL A 51 -17.10 -2.85 -13.32
C VAL A 51 -17.33 -4.37 -13.36
N PHE A 52 -17.21 -5.05 -12.22
CA PHE A 52 -17.42 -6.51 -12.18
C PHE A 52 -18.86 -6.90 -12.48
N LYS A 53 -19.83 -6.08 -12.04
CA LYS A 53 -21.24 -6.31 -12.41
C LYS A 53 -21.48 -6.07 -13.90
N CYS A 54 -20.85 -5.12 -14.53
CA CYS A 54 -20.91 -4.92 -15.97
C CYS A 54 -20.32 -6.12 -16.73
N LEU A 55 -19.17 -6.68 -16.31
CA LEU A 55 -18.61 -7.90 -16.90
C LEU A 55 -19.57 -9.08 -16.80
N GLU A 56 -20.20 -9.26 -15.63
CA GLU A 56 -21.22 -10.29 -15.42
C GLU A 56 -22.42 -10.11 -16.37
N LEU A 57 -22.97 -8.88 -16.48
CA LEU A 57 -24.08 -8.57 -17.35
C LEU A 57 -23.74 -8.71 -18.85
N MET A 58 -22.48 -8.56 -19.22
CA MET A 58 -21.98 -8.84 -20.57
C MET A 58 -21.79 -10.34 -20.85
N GLY A 59 -22.01 -11.19 -19.86
CA GLY A 59 -21.84 -12.63 -19.99
C GLY A 59 -20.38 -13.10 -19.95
N TYR A 60 -19.47 -12.27 -19.40
CA TYR A 60 -18.06 -12.63 -19.33
C TYR A 60 -17.83 -13.68 -18.23
N GLU A 61 -17.45 -14.90 -18.60
CA GLU A 61 -17.35 -16.05 -17.70
C GLU A 61 -16.36 -15.85 -16.54
N GLN A 62 -15.28 -15.08 -16.77
CA GLN A 62 -14.26 -14.82 -15.76
C GLN A 62 -14.62 -13.65 -14.82
N ALA A 63 -15.80 -13.04 -14.95
CA ALA A 63 -16.22 -11.95 -14.07
C ALA A 63 -16.13 -12.31 -12.57
N SER A 64 -16.52 -13.54 -12.22
CA SER A 64 -16.46 -14.06 -10.84
C SER A 64 -15.04 -14.28 -10.31
N LYS A 65 -14.03 -14.29 -11.18
CA LYS A 65 -12.61 -14.43 -10.85
C LYS A 65 -11.91 -13.08 -10.62
N CYS A 66 -12.63 -11.96 -10.83
CA CYS A 66 -12.16 -10.61 -10.53
C CYS A 66 -12.52 -10.24 -9.10
N GLN A 67 -11.53 -9.82 -8.30
CA GLN A 67 -11.74 -9.47 -6.91
C GLN A 67 -11.05 -8.16 -6.56
N HIS A 68 -11.78 -7.23 -5.95
CA HIS A 68 -11.21 -6.03 -5.34
C HIS A 68 -10.71 -6.37 -3.93
N LEU A 69 -9.44 -6.08 -3.68
CA LEU A 69 -8.81 -6.11 -2.35
C LEU A 69 -8.62 -4.66 -1.90
N PRO A 70 -9.62 -4.09 -1.19
CA PRO A 70 -9.53 -2.71 -0.76
C PRO A 70 -8.51 -2.55 0.36
N TYR A 71 -7.73 -1.47 0.31
CA TYR A 71 -6.94 -1.00 1.44
C TYR A 71 -7.36 0.41 1.82
N ALA A 72 -7.16 0.78 3.08
CA ALA A 72 -7.44 2.13 3.53
C ALA A 72 -6.25 3.06 3.27
N GLN A 73 -6.53 4.36 3.24
CA GLN A 73 -5.51 5.37 3.02
C GLN A 73 -4.51 5.42 4.17
N VAL A 74 -3.24 5.56 3.81
CA VAL A 74 -2.20 5.97 4.74
C VAL A 74 -2.30 7.47 4.93
N VAL A 75 -2.31 7.91 6.18
CA VAL A 75 -2.36 9.33 6.54
C VAL A 75 -1.25 9.65 7.54
N LEU A 76 -0.86 10.91 7.59
CA LEU A 76 -0.02 11.43 8.65
C LEU A 76 -0.90 11.91 9.81
N THR A 77 -0.32 12.05 10.99
CA THR A 77 -1.01 12.58 12.18
C THR A 77 -1.60 13.97 11.95
N ASP A 78 -0.97 14.78 11.10
CA ASP A 78 -1.40 16.14 10.74
C ASP A 78 -2.40 16.20 9.58
N GLY A 79 -2.83 15.07 9.00
CA GLY A 79 -3.89 15.01 8.00
C GLY A 79 -3.68 14.06 6.83
N LYS A 80 -4.62 14.10 5.87
CA LYS A 80 -4.57 13.27 4.66
C LYS A 80 -3.45 13.71 3.74
N MET A 81 -2.62 12.76 3.31
CA MET A 81 -1.69 12.97 2.20
C MET A 81 -2.46 13.30 0.92
N SER A 82 -2.11 14.41 0.27
CA SER A 82 -2.69 14.80 -1.00
C SER A 82 -1.63 15.41 -1.90
N SER A 83 -1.31 14.74 -2.98
CA SER A 83 -0.38 15.25 -3.99
C SER A 83 -0.81 16.59 -4.59
N ARG A 84 -2.14 16.82 -4.69
CA ARG A 84 -2.70 18.08 -5.20
C ARG A 84 -2.53 19.25 -4.24
N LYS A 85 -2.37 19.00 -2.94
CA LYS A 85 -2.19 20.02 -1.89
C LYS A 85 -0.74 20.16 -1.43
N GLY A 86 0.20 19.43 -2.03
CA GLY A 86 1.60 19.43 -1.64
C GLY A 86 1.93 18.71 -0.31
N ASN A 87 0.94 18.07 0.32
CA ASN A 87 1.09 17.33 1.58
C ASN A 87 1.34 15.83 1.35
N SER A 88 2.03 15.46 0.27
CA SER A 88 2.46 14.08 0.05
C SER A 88 3.90 13.92 0.48
N ILE A 89 4.17 12.96 1.36
CA ILE A 89 5.55 12.54 1.64
C ILE A 89 5.89 11.45 0.62
N LEU A 90 6.97 11.65 -0.12
CA LEU A 90 7.50 10.60 -0.99
C LEU A 90 8.09 9.47 -0.14
N PHE A 91 8.05 8.24 -0.66
CA PHE A 91 8.66 7.09 0.01
C PHE A 91 10.13 7.35 0.38
N SER A 92 10.90 7.93 -0.54
CA SER A 92 12.30 8.29 -0.29
C SER A 92 12.51 9.29 0.85
N GLN A 93 11.58 10.23 1.02
CA GLN A 93 11.63 11.18 2.14
C GLN A 93 11.30 10.51 3.47
N LEU A 94 10.36 9.58 3.44
CA LEU A 94 9.99 8.79 4.61
C LEU A 94 11.14 7.87 5.03
N GLU A 95 11.73 7.17 4.07
CA GLU A 95 12.89 6.32 4.27
C GLU A 95 14.07 7.11 4.86
N ALA A 96 14.38 8.28 4.30
CA ALA A 96 15.45 9.14 4.80
C ALA A 96 15.25 9.55 6.26
N ARG A 97 14.01 9.94 6.64
CA ARG A 97 13.67 10.28 8.03
C ARG A 97 13.78 9.08 8.97
N LEU A 98 13.36 7.90 8.51
CA LEU A 98 13.51 6.67 9.29
C LEU A 98 14.97 6.31 9.48
N LEU A 99 15.79 6.37 8.43
CA LEU A 99 17.21 6.09 8.50
C LEU A 99 17.93 7.04 9.46
N GLU A 100 17.64 8.35 9.38
CA GLU A 100 18.19 9.33 10.30
C GLU A 100 17.84 9.01 11.76
N LYS A 101 16.57 8.71 12.02
CA LYS A 101 16.10 8.35 13.37
C LYS A 101 16.73 7.04 13.87
N ILE A 102 16.78 6.02 13.03
CA ILE A 102 17.33 4.72 13.40
C ILE A 102 18.83 4.82 13.69
N ASN A 103 19.59 5.54 12.86
CA ASN A 103 20.99 5.78 13.14
C ASN A 103 21.17 6.44 14.50
N ARG A 104 20.49 7.55 14.74
CA ARG A 104 20.59 8.29 16.00
C ARG A 104 20.16 7.46 17.22
N ASP A 105 19.02 6.76 17.12
CA ASP A 105 18.42 6.13 18.30
C ASP A 105 18.99 4.73 18.58
N PHE A 106 19.55 4.03 17.57
CA PHE A 106 19.97 2.64 17.68
C PHE A 106 21.43 2.38 17.35
N LEU A 107 22.00 3.06 16.36
CA LEU A 107 23.26 2.68 15.73
C LEU A 107 24.43 3.62 16.01
N ASP A 108 24.19 4.85 16.47
CA ASP A 108 25.27 5.83 16.74
C ASP A 108 26.35 5.27 17.68
N LYS A 109 25.97 4.43 18.64
CA LYS A 109 26.92 3.79 19.56
C LYS A 109 27.83 2.73 18.91
N TYR A 110 27.53 2.28 17.69
CA TYR A 110 28.31 1.27 16.98
C TYR A 110 29.16 1.85 15.84
N VAL A 111 29.06 3.15 15.57
CA VAL A 111 29.75 3.80 14.44
C VAL A 111 31.27 3.64 14.49
N ASP A 112 31.85 3.60 15.70
CA ASP A 112 33.29 3.40 15.92
C ASP A 112 33.69 1.92 16.02
N GLU A 113 32.71 1.01 16.18
CA GLU A 113 32.96 -0.43 16.38
C GLU A 113 32.72 -1.25 15.12
N TRP A 114 31.74 -0.86 14.29
CA TRP A 114 31.32 -1.61 13.11
C TRP A 114 31.79 -0.93 11.81
N PRO A 115 32.05 -1.72 10.76
CA PRO A 115 32.28 -1.15 9.44
C PRO A 115 31.08 -0.28 9.00
N ALA A 116 31.36 0.85 8.35
CA ALA A 116 30.30 1.78 7.91
C ALA A 116 29.24 1.13 7.03
N GLN A 117 29.62 0.15 6.22
CA GLN A 117 28.70 -0.61 5.39
C GLN A 117 27.74 -1.43 6.23
N GLU A 118 28.21 -2.07 7.29
CA GLU A 118 27.40 -2.90 8.19
C GLU A 118 26.39 -2.04 8.97
N VAL A 119 26.81 -0.86 9.43
CA VAL A 119 25.90 0.13 10.02
C VAL A 119 24.81 0.55 9.06
N ALA A 120 25.16 0.82 7.80
CA ALA A 120 24.20 1.23 6.77
C ALA A 120 23.21 0.10 6.42
N GLU A 121 23.68 -1.13 6.30
CA GLU A 121 22.84 -2.31 6.04
C GLU A 121 21.88 -2.58 7.20
N ALA A 122 22.36 -2.49 8.44
CA ALA A 122 21.53 -2.62 9.64
C ALA A 122 20.46 -1.52 9.69
N ALA A 123 20.84 -0.27 9.45
CA ALA A 123 19.91 0.85 9.40
C ALA A 123 18.79 0.62 8.38
N HIS A 124 19.15 0.21 7.17
CA HIS A 124 18.19 -0.08 6.10
C HIS A 124 17.27 -1.26 6.47
N CYS A 125 17.82 -2.33 7.03
CA CYS A 125 17.04 -3.50 7.49
C CYS A 125 16.01 -3.09 8.54
N ILE A 126 16.39 -2.31 9.55
CA ILE A 126 15.50 -1.84 10.61
C ILE A 126 14.44 -0.89 10.04
N ALA A 127 14.82 0.02 9.13
CA ALA A 127 13.88 0.94 8.48
C ALA A 127 12.82 0.19 7.67
N MET A 128 13.23 -0.79 6.87
CA MET A 128 12.31 -1.62 6.08
C MET A 128 11.39 -2.47 6.97
N ALA A 129 11.92 -3.05 8.04
CA ALA A 129 11.11 -3.80 9.01
C ALA A 129 10.07 -2.89 9.70
N THR A 130 10.47 -1.68 10.08
CA THR A 130 9.58 -0.68 10.67
C THR A 130 8.41 -0.35 9.75
N MET A 131 8.70 -0.01 8.48
CA MET A 131 7.66 0.32 7.50
C MET A 131 6.76 -0.88 7.18
N ARG A 132 7.35 -2.03 6.87
CA ARG A 132 6.59 -3.23 6.50
C ARG A 132 5.69 -3.69 7.63
N TYR A 133 6.23 -3.78 8.83
CA TYR A 133 5.45 -4.21 9.98
C TYR A 133 4.33 -3.24 10.30
N GLY A 134 4.61 -1.93 10.36
CA GLY A 134 3.62 -0.91 10.62
C GLY A 134 2.47 -0.91 9.60
N MET A 135 2.77 -1.14 8.32
CA MET A 135 1.76 -1.26 7.27
C MET A 135 0.94 -2.56 7.38
N LEU A 136 1.58 -3.68 7.70
CA LEU A 136 0.93 -5.01 7.73
C LEU A 136 0.20 -5.29 9.04
N ASN A 137 0.57 -4.64 10.14
CA ASN A 137 -0.02 -4.80 11.47
C ASN A 137 -1.36 -4.05 11.62
N GLN A 138 -2.08 -3.86 10.53
CA GLN A 138 -3.37 -3.17 10.51
C GLN A 138 -4.47 -4.09 10.01
N LEU A 139 -5.68 -3.90 10.53
CA LEU A 139 -6.84 -4.61 10.01
C LEU A 139 -7.13 -4.15 8.58
N HIS A 140 -7.53 -5.09 7.73
CA HIS A 140 -7.97 -4.80 6.36
C HIS A 140 -9.05 -3.71 6.36
N GLY A 141 -8.84 -2.65 5.62
CA GLY A 141 -9.78 -1.54 5.53
C GLY A 141 -9.69 -0.50 6.64
N SER A 142 -8.84 -0.69 7.65
CA SER A 142 -8.56 0.33 8.67
C SER A 142 -7.63 1.41 8.12
N LYS A 143 -7.93 2.65 8.44
CA LYS A 143 -7.08 3.80 8.13
C LYS A 143 -5.73 3.64 8.82
N ILE A 144 -4.65 3.72 8.07
CA ILE A 144 -3.29 3.61 8.57
C ILE A 144 -2.79 5.01 8.93
N VAL A 145 -2.56 5.26 10.21
CA VAL A 145 -1.94 6.50 10.67
C VAL A 145 -0.45 6.24 10.82
N PHE A 146 0.37 6.90 10.00
CA PHE A 146 1.81 6.79 10.11
C PHE A 146 2.33 7.77 11.15
N GLU A 147 2.96 7.24 12.18
CA GLU A 147 3.64 8.00 13.23
C GLU A 147 5.05 7.45 13.43
N LEU A 148 6.05 8.29 13.13
CA LEU A 148 7.45 7.88 13.06
C LEU A 148 7.96 7.33 14.40
N ASP A 149 7.63 8.01 15.50
CA ASP A 149 8.11 7.65 16.83
C ASP A 149 7.49 6.35 17.33
N GLU A 150 6.19 6.17 17.13
CA GLU A 150 5.48 4.96 17.51
C GLU A 150 5.98 3.74 16.71
N TRP A 151 6.09 3.88 15.39
CA TRP A 151 6.47 2.76 14.52
C TRP A 151 7.93 2.32 14.70
N SER A 152 8.82 3.26 15.06
CA SER A 152 10.24 2.97 15.30
C SER A 152 10.58 2.63 16.76
N ALA A 153 9.59 2.55 17.66
CA ALA A 153 9.83 2.22 19.06
C ALA A 153 10.44 0.82 19.23
N GLN A 154 11.35 0.68 20.21
CA GLN A 154 11.95 -0.62 20.56
C GLN A 154 11.07 -1.47 21.48
N THR A 155 9.89 -1.02 21.81
CA THR A 155 8.95 -1.69 22.70
C THR A 155 7.60 -1.80 22.06
N GLY A 156 6.77 -2.73 22.51
CA GLY A 156 5.43 -2.91 22.00
C GLY A 156 5.41 -3.73 20.70
N ASN A 157 4.41 -3.45 19.85
CA ASN A 157 4.15 -4.22 18.64
C ASN A 157 4.72 -3.50 17.41
N THR A 158 6.06 -3.54 17.26
CA THR A 158 6.80 -2.78 16.23
C THR A 158 7.79 -3.65 15.46
N GLY A 159 8.20 -3.20 14.29
CA GLY A 159 9.24 -3.87 13.48
C GLY A 159 10.57 -3.99 14.22
N PRO A 160 11.12 -2.91 14.80
CA PRO A 160 12.36 -2.98 15.59
C PRO A 160 12.27 -3.95 16.77
N TYR A 161 11.14 -3.99 17.47
CA TYR A 161 10.98 -4.94 18.58
C TYR A 161 10.99 -6.41 18.12
N LEU A 162 10.37 -6.71 16.98
CA LEU A 162 10.41 -8.07 16.41
C LEU A 162 11.83 -8.47 15.99
N LEU A 163 12.60 -7.56 15.39
CA LEU A 163 14.01 -7.81 15.06
C LEU A 163 14.84 -8.03 16.33
N TYR A 164 14.61 -7.23 17.36
CA TYR A 164 15.27 -7.41 18.65
C TYR A 164 14.92 -8.77 19.29
N ALA A 165 13.65 -9.15 19.27
CA ALA A 165 13.23 -10.45 19.81
C ALA A 165 13.87 -11.61 19.03
N TYR A 166 13.93 -11.52 17.69
CA TYR A 166 14.58 -12.51 16.84
C TYR A 166 16.09 -12.62 17.11
N ALA A 167 16.77 -11.49 17.28
CA ALA A 167 18.22 -11.51 17.57
C ALA A 167 18.58 -12.12 18.93
N ARG A 168 17.61 -12.28 19.81
CA ARG A 168 17.81 -12.89 21.16
C ARG A 168 17.47 -14.37 21.22
N THR A 169 16.91 -14.95 20.17
CA THR A 169 16.62 -16.39 20.07
C THR A 169 17.78 -17.15 19.46
#